data_22a8fe115fff3b92898bbd5be741b923
#
_entry.id   22a8fe115fff3b92898bbd5be741b923
#
_cell.length_a   1.000
_cell.length_b   1.000
_cell.length_c   1.000
_cell.angle_alpha   90.00
_cell.angle_beta   90.00
_cell.angle_gamma   90.00
#
_symmetry.space_group_name_H-M   'P 1'
#
loop_
_entity.id
_entity.type
_entity.pdbx_description
1 polymer ?
#
loop_
_entity_poly.entity_id
_entity_poly.type
_entity_poly.pdbx_seq_one_letter_code
_entity_poly.pdbx_strand_id
1 'polypeptide(L)'
;MSRISLTCQWKSKKNFWQYPGEVEGFGQAFVVSEEQKLDWADLFFLVTQPVLARKPHLFPKLPLPFRDTVEAYSSELKNLAITILGQMAKALKIEAEEVEELFGNGLQSMRMNYYPPCPQPDKVIGLTPHSDAVGLTILLQVNEVEGLQVKKDGKWVPVKPLPNAFIFNIGDVLEIITNGTYRSIEHRATVNSEKERLSIATFLSPNYDSVIGPASSLVTEQTPAMFKNTPAEEYFKGLFVRELHEKSYLDVMRT
;
A
#
# COMPACT_ATOMS: atom_id res chain seq x y z
N MET A 1 1.99 16.84 10.85
CA MET A 1 0.68 16.56 10.20
C MET A 1 -0.40 16.67 11.25
N SER A 2 -1.38 17.51 11.05
CA SER A 2 -2.41 17.76 12.07
C SER A 2 -3.40 16.61 12.16
N ARG A 3 -3.87 16.27 13.36
CA ARG A 3 -5.00 15.38 13.66
C ARG A 3 -6.27 15.66 12.83
N ILE A 4 -6.30 16.77 12.11
CA ILE A 4 -7.47 17.37 11.47
C ILE A 4 -8.11 16.49 10.39
N SER A 5 -7.36 15.66 9.66
CA SER A 5 -7.95 14.96 8.51
C SER A 5 -8.70 13.67 8.89
N LEU A 6 -8.18 12.90 9.83
CA LEU A 6 -8.78 11.63 10.23
C LEU A 6 -9.79 11.76 11.38
N THR A 7 -9.64 12.81 12.22
CA THR A 7 -10.57 13.13 13.32
C THR A 7 -11.58 14.24 12.96
N CYS A 8 -11.67 14.61 11.68
CA CYS A 8 -12.59 15.63 11.19
C CYS A 8 -14.04 15.30 11.57
N GLN A 9 -14.84 16.34 11.89
CA GLN A 9 -16.25 16.14 12.24
C GLN A 9 -16.97 15.37 11.12
N TRP A 10 -17.85 14.45 11.48
CA TRP A 10 -18.63 13.57 10.59
C TRP A 10 -19.25 14.27 9.37
N LYS A 11 -19.73 15.52 9.53
CA LYS A 11 -20.30 16.33 8.43
C LYS A 11 -19.28 16.67 7.33
N SER A 12 -18.01 16.81 7.69
CA SER A 12 -16.95 17.13 6.71
C SER A 12 -16.47 15.87 5.99
N LYS A 13 -16.49 14.69 6.64
CA LYS A 13 -16.11 13.40 6.01
C LYS A 13 -17.04 13.05 4.85
N LYS A 14 -18.34 13.39 4.92
CA LYS A 14 -19.31 13.07 3.85
C LYS A 14 -18.92 13.58 2.47
N ASN A 15 -18.23 14.70 2.40
CA ASN A 15 -17.80 15.30 1.13
C ASN A 15 -16.66 14.52 0.46
N PHE A 16 -16.07 13.58 1.17
CA PHE A 16 -14.92 12.80 0.74
C PHE A 16 -15.19 11.28 0.83
N TRP A 17 -16.44 10.86 0.93
CA TRP A 17 -16.77 9.44 0.94
C TRP A 17 -16.50 8.80 -0.42
N GLN A 18 -16.15 7.53 -0.37
CA GLN A 18 -16.05 6.70 -1.55
C GLN A 18 -17.38 6.66 -2.30
N TYR A 19 -17.33 6.82 -3.61
CA TYR A 19 -18.48 6.55 -4.44
C TYR A 19 -18.60 5.04 -4.70
N PRO A 20 -19.81 4.51 -4.95
CA PRO A 20 -19.97 3.11 -5.30
C PRO A 20 -19.07 2.71 -6.48
N GLY A 21 -18.25 1.67 -6.28
CA GLY A 21 -17.30 1.19 -7.28
C GLY A 21 -15.96 1.95 -7.32
N GLU A 22 -15.76 2.98 -6.48
CA GLU A 22 -14.49 3.69 -6.35
C GLU A 22 -13.74 3.28 -5.07
N VAL A 23 -12.41 3.37 -5.11
CA VAL A 23 -11.54 3.04 -3.97
C VAL A 23 -11.02 4.28 -3.25
N GLU A 24 -11.10 5.46 -3.88
CA GLU A 24 -10.63 6.71 -3.29
C GLU A 24 -11.67 7.37 -2.39
N GLY A 25 -11.21 8.00 -1.33
CA GLY A 25 -12.04 8.68 -0.33
C GLY A 25 -12.08 7.94 1.01
N PHE A 26 -13.01 8.35 1.89
CA PHE A 26 -13.31 7.64 3.14
C PHE A 26 -14.20 6.44 2.86
N GLY A 27 -13.80 5.25 3.33
CA GLY A 27 -14.59 4.04 3.16
C GLY A 27 -13.81 2.77 3.48
N GLN A 28 -14.31 1.66 2.96
CA GLN A 28 -13.76 0.31 3.14
C GLN A 28 -13.41 -0.26 1.75
N ALA A 29 -12.25 0.08 1.21
CA ALA A 29 -11.87 -0.21 -0.18
C ALA A 29 -11.87 -1.70 -0.57
N PHE A 30 -11.73 -2.61 0.40
CA PHE A 30 -11.62 -4.05 0.15
C PHE A 30 -12.76 -4.87 0.79
N VAL A 31 -13.90 -4.24 1.04
CA VAL A 31 -15.12 -4.95 1.46
C VAL A 31 -15.89 -5.31 0.21
N VAL A 32 -15.86 -6.58 -0.17
CA VAL A 32 -16.48 -7.11 -1.40
C VAL A 32 -17.77 -7.90 -1.12
N SER A 33 -18.08 -8.18 0.15
CA SER A 33 -19.33 -8.87 0.53
C SER A 33 -19.87 -8.36 1.88
N GLU A 34 -21.19 -8.50 2.09
CA GLU A 34 -21.83 -8.13 3.36
C GLU A 34 -21.46 -9.06 4.52
N GLU A 35 -20.96 -10.26 4.21
CA GLU A 35 -20.54 -11.26 5.20
C GLU A 35 -19.10 -11.05 5.69
N GLN A 36 -18.32 -10.22 4.99
CA GLN A 36 -16.95 -9.94 5.32
C GLN A 36 -16.84 -9.18 6.64
N LYS A 37 -15.97 -9.67 7.54
CA LYS A 37 -15.66 -8.96 8.78
C LYS A 37 -14.93 -7.67 8.48
N LEU A 38 -15.43 -6.57 9.02
CA LEU A 38 -14.81 -5.25 8.85
C LEU A 38 -13.58 -5.10 9.74
N ASP A 39 -12.56 -4.46 9.21
CA ASP A 39 -11.42 -4.00 9.97
C ASP A 39 -11.84 -2.89 10.95
N TRP A 40 -11.25 -2.89 12.16
CA TRP A 40 -11.50 -1.85 13.18
C TRP A 40 -10.66 -0.61 12.87
N ALA A 41 -11.01 0.06 11.78
CA ALA A 41 -10.28 1.22 11.29
C ALA A 41 -11.16 2.15 10.45
N ASP A 42 -10.87 3.44 10.52
CA ASP A 42 -11.26 4.41 9.49
C ASP A 42 -10.10 4.54 8.51
N LEU A 43 -10.38 4.53 7.22
CA LEU A 43 -9.38 4.78 6.21
C LEU A 43 -9.76 5.93 5.27
N PHE A 44 -8.74 6.62 4.78
CA PHE A 44 -8.87 7.60 3.72
C PHE A 44 -7.81 7.32 2.66
N PHE A 45 -8.25 7.01 1.45
CA PHE A 45 -7.39 6.64 0.33
C PHE A 45 -7.41 7.71 -0.77
N LEU A 46 -6.25 8.04 -1.30
CA LEU A 46 -6.07 9.04 -2.36
C LEU A 46 -5.01 8.58 -3.36
N VAL A 47 -5.24 8.80 -4.64
CA VAL A 47 -4.18 8.86 -5.64
C VAL A 47 -3.45 10.20 -5.52
N THR A 48 -2.12 10.17 -5.38
CA THR A 48 -1.30 11.36 -5.19
C THR A 48 -0.45 11.71 -6.40
N GLN A 49 -0.03 10.71 -7.21
CA GLN A 49 0.72 10.89 -8.45
C GLN A 49 0.31 9.81 -9.47
N PRO A 50 0.32 10.10 -10.77
CA PRO A 50 0.50 11.43 -11.37
C PRO A 50 -0.70 12.36 -11.11
N VAL A 51 -0.49 13.66 -11.24
CA VAL A 51 -1.54 14.67 -10.97
C VAL A 51 -2.81 14.44 -11.80
N LEU A 52 -2.64 13.98 -13.05
CA LEU A 52 -3.75 13.72 -13.98
C LEU A 52 -4.65 12.53 -13.54
N ALA A 53 -4.13 11.63 -12.71
CA ALA A 53 -4.89 10.50 -12.18
C ALA A 53 -5.74 10.84 -10.95
N ARG A 54 -5.59 12.04 -10.38
CA ARG A 54 -6.30 12.49 -9.17
C ARG A 54 -7.78 12.72 -9.44
N LYS A 55 -8.62 12.28 -8.52
CA LYS A 55 -10.06 12.53 -8.60
C LYS A 55 -10.38 14.01 -8.36
N PRO A 56 -11.08 14.70 -9.29
CA PRO A 56 -11.39 16.12 -9.19
C PRO A 56 -12.25 16.50 -7.98
N HIS A 57 -13.03 15.54 -7.46
CA HIS A 57 -13.91 15.78 -6.31
C HIS A 57 -13.23 15.53 -4.95
N LEU A 58 -11.97 15.00 -4.93
CA LEU A 58 -11.24 14.69 -3.71
C LEU A 58 -10.04 15.62 -3.49
N PHE A 59 -8.94 15.39 -4.19
CA PHE A 59 -7.67 16.04 -3.92
C PHE A 59 -7.73 17.57 -3.97
N PRO A 60 -8.32 18.21 -5.00
CA PRO A 60 -8.43 19.65 -5.06
C PRO A 60 -9.28 20.29 -3.96
N LYS A 61 -10.19 19.50 -3.35
CA LYS A 61 -11.08 19.96 -2.26
C LYS A 61 -10.49 19.78 -0.88
N LEU A 62 -9.31 19.15 -0.75
CA LEU A 62 -8.63 19.05 0.53
C LEU A 62 -8.35 20.44 1.11
N PRO A 63 -8.56 20.65 2.42
CA PRO A 63 -8.30 21.94 3.04
C PRO A 63 -6.83 22.36 2.91
N LEU A 64 -6.58 23.63 2.63
CA LEU A 64 -5.27 24.24 2.83
C LEU A 64 -5.02 24.44 4.34
N PRO A 65 -3.82 24.26 4.88
CA PRO A 65 -2.55 23.85 4.26
C PRO A 65 -2.36 22.32 4.14
N PHE A 66 -3.37 21.50 4.46
CA PHE A 66 -3.26 20.04 4.41
C PHE A 66 -2.95 19.54 2.99
N ARG A 67 -3.64 20.09 1.98
CA ARG A 67 -3.40 19.77 0.58
C ARG A 67 -1.94 20.00 0.18
N ASP A 68 -1.40 21.16 0.52
CA ASP A 68 -0.02 21.52 0.16
C ASP A 68 1.00 20.62 0.87
N THR A 69 0.69 20.23 2.12
CA THR A 69 1.51 19.27 2.87
C THR A 69 1.51 17.89 2.21
N VAL A 70 0.34 17.39 1.78
CA VAL A 70 0.22 16.10 1.08
C VAL A 70 0.93 16.15 -0.27
N GLU A 71 0.84 17.27 -0.99
CA GLU A 71 1.54 17.50 -2.26
C GLU A 71 3.06 17.37 -2.09
N ALA A 72 3.64 18.16 -1.18
CA ALA A 72 5.08 18.14 -0.90
C ALA A 72 5.53 16.75 -0.40
N TYR A 73 4.80 16.18 0.54
CA TYR A 73 5.11 14.87 1.12
C TYR A 73 5.09 13.75 0.06
N SER A 74 4.07 13.73 -0.80
CA SER A 74 3.96 12.70 -1.84
C SER A 74 5.07 12.83 -2.88
N SER A 75 5.47 14.06 -3.23
CA SER A 75 6.58 14.31 -4.16
C SER A 75 7.91 13.78 -3.63
N GLU A 76 8.23 14.10 -2.37
CA GLU A 76 9.46 13.63 -1.71
C GLU A 76 9.47 12.10 -1.55
N LEU A 77 8.34 11.50 -1.21
CA LEU A 77 8.26 10.03 -1.10
C LEU A 77 8.38 9.32 -2.44
N LYS A 78 7.91 9.93 -3.54
CA LYS A 78 8.14 9.37 -4.87
C LYS A 78 9.62 9.35 -5.20
N ASN A 79 10.33 10.44 -4.97
CA ASN A 79 11.78 10.55 -5.19
C ASN A 79 12.53 9.50 -4.36
N LEU A 80 12.15 9.36 -3.08
CA LEU A 80 12.75 8.36 -2.18
C LEU A 80 12.49 6.93 -2.66
N ALA A 81 11.27 6.62 -3.08
CA ALA A 81 10.89 5.30 -3.58
C ALA A 81 11.67 4.93 -4.85
N ILE A 82 11.76 5.82 -5.82
CA ILE A 82 12.54 5.61 -7.06
C ILE A 82 14.03 5.41 -6.72
N THR A 83 14.57 6.18 -5.79
CA THR A 83 15.96 6.02 -5.33
C THR A 83 16.19 4.62 -4.75
N ILE A 84 15.28 4.14 -3.89
CA ILE A 84 15.37 2.80 -3.28
C ILE A 84 15.28 1.72 -4.36
N LEU A 85 14.31 1.81 -5.26
CA LEU A 85 14.15 0.86 -6.36
C LEU A 85 15.39 0.80 -7.25
N GLY A 86 16.00 1.95 -7.56
CA GLY A 86 17.25 2.02 -8.31
C GLY A 86 18.42 1.33 -7.58
N GLN A 87 18.54 1.46 -6.26
CA GLN A 87 19.55 0.73 -5.50
C GLN A 87 19.27 -0.78 -5.46
N MET A 88 18.01 -1.18 -5.37
CA MET A 88 17.61 -2.59 -5.42
C MET A 88 17.90 -3.21 -6.78
N ALA A 89 17.58 -2.51 -7.88
CA ALA A 89 17.91 -2.92 -9.24
C ALA A 89 19.42 -3.12 -9.42
N LYS A 90 20.21 -2.14 -8.98
CA LYS A 90 21.68 -2.22 -9.01
C LYS A 90 22.22 -3.43 -8.23
N ALA A 91 21.66 -3.73 -7.06
CA ALA A 91 22.06 -4.88 -6.25
C ALA A 91 21.77 -6.22 -6.97
N LEU A 92 20.71 -6.29 -7.76
CA LEU A 92 20.29 -7.47 -8.52
C LEU A 92 20.86 -7.49 -9.95
N LYS A 93 21.58 -6.45 -10.38
CA LYS A 93 22.08 -6.26 -11.75
C LYS A 93 20.93 -6.23 -12.78
N ILE A 94 19.79 -5.66 -12.40
CA ILE A 94 18.69 -5.31 -13.28
C ILE A 94 19.05 -3.94 -13.90
N GLU A 95 18.81 -3.76 -15.19
CA GLU A 95 19.03 -2.48 -15.85
C GLU A 95 18.12 -1.40 -15.26
N ALA A 96 18.66 -0.20 -15.02
CA ALA A 96 17.92 0.88 -14.37
C ALA A 96 16.71 1.32 -15.20
N GLU A 97 16.82 1.22 -16.51
CA GLU A 97 15.78 1.52 -17.49
C GLU A 97 14.54 0.62 -17.30
N GLU A 98 14.72 -0.67 -17.01
CA GLU A 98 13.58 -1.60 -16.74
C GLU A 98 12.77 -1.13 -15.54
N VAL A 99 13.42 -0.62 -14.49
CA VAL A 99 12.74 -0.11 -13.28
C VAL A 99 12.08 1.23 -13.56
N GLU A 100 12.72 2.11 -14.34
CA GLU A 100 12.18 3.42 -14.69
C GLU A 100 10.97 3.30 -15.61
N GLU A 101 10.98 2.41 -16.58
CA GLU A 101 9.83 2.10 -17.44
C GLU A 101 8.62 1.63 -16.62
N LEU A 102 8.85 0.79 -15.61
CA LEU A 102 7.78 0.27 -14.76
C LEU A 102 7.24 1.30 -13.77
N PHE A 103 8.10 2.04 -13.10
CA PHE A 103 7.71 2.86 -11.94
C PHE A 103 7.85 4.37 -12.14
N GLY A 104 8.59 4.86 -13.14
CA GLY A 104 8.82 6.28 -13.36
C GLY A 104 7.52 7.07 -13.57
N ASN A 105 6.64 6.56 -14.43
CA ASN A 105 5.26 7.06 -14.62
C ASN A 105 4.21 6.26 -13.84
N GLY A 106 4.65 5.45 -12.89
CA GLY A 106 3.77 4.63 -12.07
C GLY A 106 2.86 5.43 -11.16
N LEU A 107 1.82 4.76 -10.68
CA LEU A 107 0.83 5.33 -9.78
C LEU A 107 1.38 5.39 -8.36
N GLN A 108 1.30 6.55 -7.72
CA GLN A 108 1.49 6.69 -6.29
C GLN A 108 0.13 6.95 -5.64
N SER A 109 -0.17 6.20 -4.60
CA SER A 109 -1.35 6.40 -3.78
C SER A 109 -0.98 6.43 -2.30
N MET A 110 -1.89 6.99 -1.50
CA MET A 110 -1.68 7.16 -0.06
C MET A 110 -2.92 6.69 0.69
N ARG A 111 -2.71 5.85 1.70
CA ARG A 111 -3.75 5.39 2.62
C ARG A 111 -3.43 5.89 4.03
N MET A 112 -4.30 6.75 4.53
CA MET A 112 -4.26 7.22 5.91
C MET A 112 -5.16 6.33 6.75
N ASN A 113 -4.61 5.70 7.78
CA ASN A 113 -5.33 4.77 8.64
C ASN A 113 -5.45 5.36 10.04
N TYR A 114 -6.66 5.32 10.57
CA TYR A 114 -6.98 5.66 11.95
C TYR A 114 -7.59 4.44 12.63
N TYR A 115 -6.95 3.95 13.67
CA TYR A 115 -7.41 2.84 14.50
C TYR A 115 -7.83 3.40 15.84
N PRO A 116 -9.13 3.58 16.11
CA PRO A 116 -9.59 4.07 17.40
C PRO A 116 -9.34 3.05 18.51
N PRO A 117 -9.30 3.46 19.77
CA PRO A 117 -9.29 2.53 20.90
C PRO A 117 -10.44 1.53 20.79
N CYS A 118 -10.13 0.26 21.04
CA CYS A 118 -11.11 -0.81 20.95
C CYS A 118 -11.35 -1.45 22.33
N PRO A 119 -12.56 -1.45 22.88
CA PRO A 119 -12.81 -2.02 24.19
C PRO A 119 -12.63 -3.55 24.28
N GLN A 120 -12.58 -4.23 23.13
CA GLN A 120 -12.40 -5.68 23.01
C GLN A 120 -11.37 -6.03 21.93
N PRO A 121 -10.07 -5.66 22.10
CA PRO A 121 -9.06 -5.79 21.06
C PRO A 121 -8.78 -7.25 20.65
N ASP A 122 -9.06 -8.20 21.53
CA ASP A 122 -8.86 -9.64 21.23
C ASP A 122 -9.92 -10.22 20.26
N LYS A 123 -11.02 -9.50 20.04
CA LYS A 123 -12.13 -9.96 19.19
C LYS A 123 -12.12 -9.38 17.79
N VAL A 124 -11.27 -8.40 17.53
CA VAL A 124 -11.22 -7.68 16.26
C VAL A 124 -9.78 -7.54 15.76
N ILE A 125 -9.65 -7.19 14.51
CA ILE A 125 -8.37 -6.85 13.90
C ILE A 125 -8.42 -5.41 13.37
N GLY A 126 -7.34 -4.68 13.42
CA GLY A 126 -7.25 -3.33 12.86
C GLY A 126 -7.11 -3.32 11.34
N LEU A 127 -6.34 -4.26 10.81
CA LEU A 127 -6.20 -4.51 9.38
C LEU A 127 -5.94 -6.00 9.18
N THR A 128 -6.79 -6.62 8.38
CA THR A 128 -6.72 -8.05 8.02
C THR A 128 -5.35 -8.43 7.46
N PRO A 129 -4.82 -9.65 7.78
CA PRO A 129 -3.58 -10.16 7.21
C PRO A 129 -3.57 -10.14 5.69
N HIS A 130 -2.56 -9.52 5.09
CA HIS A 130 -2.38 -9.42 3.64
C HIS A 130 -0.92 -9.14 3.28
N SER A 131 -0.55 -9.28 2.01
CA SER A 131 0.60 -8.64 1.39
C SER A 131 0.13 -7.47 0.53
N ASP A 132 0.99 -6.47 0.33
CA ASP A 132 0.68 -5.34 -0.53
C ASP A 132 0.86 -5.72 -2.00
N ALA A 133 -0.18 -5.58 -2.80
CA ALA A 133 -0.16 -5.92 -4.23
C ALA A 133 0.51 -4.85 -5.11
N VAL A 134 1.38 -4.03 -4.55
CA VAL A 134 2.10 -2.92 -5.21
C VAL A 134 3.59 -3.26 -5.34
N GLY A 135 4.40 -2.35 -5.88
CA GLY A 135 5.85 -2.52 -5.92
C GLY A 135 6.49 -2.31 -4.54
N LEU A 136 6.30 -1.13 -3.98
CA LEU A 136 6.92 -0.72 -2.71
C LEU A 136 5.91 0.04 -1.85
N THR A 137 5.91 -0.24 -0.56
CA THR A 137 5.16 0.52 0.44
C THR A 137 6.11 1.26 1.37
N ILE A 138 5.84 2.55 1.58
CA ILE A 138 6.53 3.40 2.55
C ILE A 138 5.52 3.77 3.64
N LEU A 139 5.72 3.27 4.85
CA LEU A 139 4.85 3.48 5.98
C LEU A 139 5.44 4.48 6.96
N LEU A 140 4.69 5.56 7.23
CA LEU A 140 4.90 6.46 8.34
C LEU A 140 3.98 6.06 9.51
N GLN A 141 4.54 5.72 10.65
CA GLN A 141 3.81 5.68 11.91
C GLN A 141 3.78 7.07 12.53
N VAL A 142 2.57 7.63 12.72
CA VAL A 142 2.39 9.01 13.18
C VAL A 142 2.54 9.13 14.69
N ASN A 143 2.24 8.05 15.41
CA ASN A 143 2.37 7.99 16.86
C ASN A 143 3.06 6.68 17.30
N GLU A 144 3.44 6.61 18.58
CA GLU A 144 4.25 5.53 19.15
C GLU A 144 3.45 4.25 19.49
N VAL A 145 2.17 4.19 19.12
CA VAL A 145 1.33 3.05 19.45
C VAL A 145 1.66 1.88 18.54
N GLU A 146 2.10 0.77 19.12
CA GLU A 146 2.36 -0.47 18.41
C GLU A 146 1.06 -1.01 17.77
N GLY A 147 1.19 -1.75 16.66
CA GLY A 147 0.06 -2.38 15.99
C GLY A 147 0.47 -3.11 14.72
N LEU A 148 1.51 -2.65 14.02
CA LEU A 148 2.02 -3.36 12.86
C LEU A 148 2.69 -4.68 13.31
N GLN A 149 2.29 -5.77 12.67
CA GLN A 149 2.91 -7.08 12.82
C GLN A 149 3.22 -7.67 11.45
N VAL A 150 4.38 -8.32 11.33
CA VAL A 150 4.79 -9.05 10.13
C VAL A 150 4.81 -10.55 10.43
N LYS A 151 4.50 -11.37 9.44
CA LYS A 151 4.54 -12.83 9.58
C LYS A 151 5.92 -13.35 9.19
N LYS A 152 6.64 -13.90 10.14
CA LYS A 152 7.95 -14.51 9.95
C LYS A 152 7.94 -15.93 10.49
N ASP A 153 8.31 -16.89 9.69
CA ASP A 153 8.36 -18.33 10.05
C ASP A 153 7.04 -18.81 10.70
N GLY A 154 5.90 -18.40 10.12
CA GLY A 154 4.55 -18.72 10.59
C GLY A 154 4.11 -17.97 11.86
N LYS A 155 4.93 -17.08 12.41
CA LYS A 155 4.63 -16.33 13.64
C LYS A 155 4.48 -14.83 13.36
N TRP A 156 3.54 -14.20 14.07
CA TRP A 156 3.38 -12.74 14.05
C TRP A 156 4.40 -12.07 14.94
N VAL A 157 5.22 -11.22 14.33
CA VAL A 157 6.29 -10.47 15.02
C VAL A 157 5.92 -8.98 15.01
N PRO A 158 5.85 -8.31 16.16
CA PRO A 158 5.56 -6.88 16.22
C PRO A 158 6.71 -6.06 15.64
N VAL A 159 6.35 -5.03 14.89
CA VAL A 159 7.28 -4.01 14.38
C VAL A 159 7.16 -2.78 15.27
N LYS A 160 8.17 -2.55 16.10
CA LYS A 160 8.20 -1.39 16.99
C LYS A 160 8.39 -0.11 16.19
N PRO A 161 7.56 0.92 16.42
CA PRO A 161 7.77 2.21 15.79
C PRO A 161 9.07 2.85 16.27
N LEU A 162 9.83 3.39 15.32
CA LEU A 162 11.00 4.21 15.60
C LEU A 162 10.65 5.68 15.34
N PRO A 163 10.92 6.60 16.24
CA PRO A 163 10.70 8.02 16.02
C PRO A 163 11.45 8.52 14.77
N ASN A 164 10.77 9.33 13.95
CA ASN A 164 11.34 9.92 12.74
C ASN A 164 11.86 8.91 11.69
N ALA A 165 11.33 7.70 11.67
CA ALA A 165 11.71 6.67 10.72
C ALA A 165 10.52 6.25 9.86
N PHE A 166 10.81 5.85 8.62
CA PHE A 166 9.89 5.13 7.76
C PHE A 166 10.14 3.63 7.86
N ILE A 167 9.08 2.86 7.66
CA ILE A 167 9.15 1.42 7.45
C ILE A 167 8.93 1.19 5.95
N PHE A 168 9.81 0.40 5.34
CA PHE A 168 9.69 -0.02 3.95
C PHE A 168 9.33 -1.49 3.89
N ASN A 169 8.36 -1.85 3.05
CA ASN A 169 8.10 -3.25 2.75
C ASN A 169 7.95 -3.48 1.24
N ILE A 170 8.47 -4.63 0.83
CA ILE A 170 8.37 -5.16 -0.51
C ILE A 170 6.92 -5.57 -0.75
N GLY A 171 6.36 -5.15 -1.88
CA GLY A 171 5.06 -5.60 -2.34
C GLY A 171 5.16 -6.75 -3.35
N ASP A 172 4.01 -7.33 -3.69
CA ASP A 172 3.91 -8.51 -4.54
C ASP A 172 4.45 -8.26 -5.97
N VAL A 173 4.21 -7.08 -6.52
CA VAL A 173 4.74 -6.72 -7.84
C VAL A 173 6.28 -6.74 -7.84
N LEU A 174 6.91 -6.24 -6.78
CA LEU A 174 8.36 -6.27 -6.70
C LEU A 174 8.90 -7.70 -6.46
N GLU A 175 8.16 -8.57 -5.75
CA GLU A 175 8.48 -10.00 -5.67
C GLU A 175 8.43 -10.64 -7.07
N ILE A 176 7.41 -10.32 -7.88
CA ILE A 176 7.28 -10.81 -9.25
C ILE A 176 8.46 -10.34 -10.11
N ILE A 177 8.73 -9.02 -10.15
CA ILE A 177 9.79 -8.44 -10.98
C ILE A 177 11.17 -9.02 -10.61
N THR A 178 11.42 -9.24 -9.33
CA THR A 178 12.68 -9.80 -8.86
C THR A 178 12.73 -11.33 -8.89
N ASN A 179 11.78 -11.97 -9.58
CA ASN A 179 11.65 -13.42 -9.71
C ASN A 179 11.78 -14.14 -8.34
N GLY A 180 11.10 -13.60 -7.31
CA GLY A 180 11.08 -14.14 -5.95
C GLY A 180 12.33 -13.88 -5.10
N THR A 181 13.31 -13.11 -5.60
CA THR A 181 14.54 -12.78 -4.83
C THR A 181 14.22 -11.86 -3.66
N TYR A 182 13.48 -10.77 -3.88
CA TYR A 182 12.92 -9.96 -2.82
C TYR A 182 11.47 -10.37 -2.58
N ARG A 183 11.17 -10.90 -1.41
CA ARG A 183 9.85 -11.41 -1.08
C ARG A 183 8.98 -10.36 -0.43
N SER A 184 7.74 -10.27 -0.86
CA SER A 184 6.73 -9.49 -0.17
C SER A 184 6.43 -10.07 1.21
N ILE A 185 6.10 -9.21 2.16
CA ILE A 185 5.86 -9.61 3.55
C ILE A 185 4.36 -9.61 3.86
N GLU A 186 3.85 -10.72 4.37
CA GLU A 186 2.52 -10.78 4.95
C GLU A 186 2.51 -10.00 6.26
N HIS A 187 1.58 -9.07 6.40
CA HIS A 187 1.48 -8.20 7.57
C HIS A 187 0.03 -7.92 7.94
N ARG A 188 -0.17 -7.42 9.16
CA ARG A 188 -1.47 -7.03 9.71
C ARG A 188 -1.32 -5.86 10.67
N ALA A 189 -2.45 -5.24 11.05
CA ALA A 189 -2.47 -4.30 12.15
C ALA A 189 -3.39 -4.77 13.26
N THR A 190 -2.90 -4.73 14.50
CA THR A 190 -3.71 -4.94 15.71
C THR A 190 -4.20 -3.60 16.26
N VAL A 191 -5.20 -3.63 17.10
CA VAL A 191 -5.77 -2.46 17.79
C VAL A 191 -5.34 -2.42 19.24
N ASN A 192 -5.44 -1.26 19.87
CA ASN A 192 -5.14 -1.03 21.28
C ASN A 192 -6.41 -0.69 22.03
N SER A 193 -6.53 -1.09 23.31
CA SER A 193 -7.71 -0.85 24.15
C SER A 193 -7.84 0.59 24.63
N GLU A 194 -6.73 1.32 24.75
CA GLU A 194 -6.67 2.62 25.40
C GLU A 194 -6.27 3.76 24.47
N LYS A 195 -5.42 3.46 23.48
CA LYS A 195 -4.77 4.47 22.64
C LYS A 195 -5.14 4.29 21.17
N GLU A 196 -5.39 5.41 20.52
CA GLU A 196 -5.52 5.47 19.06
C GLU A 196 -4.17 5.23 18.37
N ARG A 197 -4.20 4.58 17.21
CA ARG A 197 -3.04 4.44 16.33
C ARG A 197 -3.30 5.16 15.01
N LEU A 198 -2.29 5.86 14.53
CA LEU A 198 -2.31 6.58 13.25
C LEU A 198 -1.14 6.13 12.39
N SER A 199 -1.40 5.81 11.14
CA SER A 199 -0.36 5.51 10.16
C SER A 199 -0.73 6.00 8.76
N ILE A 200 0.30 6.26 7.94
CA ILE A 200 0.14 6.67 6.54
C ILE A 200 1.00 5.72 5.71
N ALA A 201 0.36 4.93 4.89
CA ALA A 201 1.01 4.08 3.90
C ALA A 201 0.99 4.77 2.55
N THR A 202 2.16 4.91 1.93
CA THR A 202 2.32 5.39 0.56
C THR A 202 2.75 4.23 -0.30
N PHE A 203 1.98 3.97 -1.35
CA PHE A 203 2.17 2.85 -2.26
C PHE A 203 2.74 3.35 -3.58
N LEU A 204 3.74 2.66 -4.10
CA LEU A 204 4.23 2.86 -5.45
C LEU A 204 3.87 1.64 -6.30
N SER A 205 3.02 1.85 -7.30
CA SER A 205 2.56 0.85 -8.25
C SER A 205 3.21 1.08 -9.62
N PRO A 206 3.37 0.03 -10.44
CA PRO A 206 3.85 0.21 -11.80
C PRO A 206 2.85 1.02 -12.64
N ASN A 207 3.31 1.46 -13.80
CA ASN A 207 2.46 2.05 -14.82
C ASN A 207 1.41 1.05 -15.29
N TYR A 208 0.15 1.49 -15.44
CA TYR A 208 -0.95 0.64 -15.89
C TYR A 208 -0.78 0.10 -17.31
N ASP A 209 -0.02 0.81 -18.16
CA ASP A 209 0.27 0.39 -19.53
C ASP A 209 1.46 -0.59 -19.62
N SER A 210 2.07 -0.95 -18.48
CA SER A 210 3.21 -1.86 -18.41
C SER A 210 2.79 -3.33 -18.31
N VAL A 211 3.77 -4.23 -18.44
CA VAL A 211 3.61 -5.66 -18.16
C VAL A 211 4.35 -6.00 -16.88
N ILE A 212 3.65 -6.60 -15.93
CA ILE A 212 4.21 -7.13 -14.68
C ILE A 212 4.68 -8.56 -14.93
N GLY A 213 5.96 -8.81 -14.73
CA GLY A 213 6.58 -10.11 -14.88
C GLY A 213 8.02 -10.08 -14.38
N PRO A 214 8.71 -11.23 -14.30
CA PRO A 214 10.11 -11.27 -13.91
C PRO A 214 10.99 -10.47 -14.88
N ALA A 215 11.92 -9.67 -14.35
CA ALA A 215 12.91 -8.97 -15.16
C ALA A 215 13.69 -9.96 -16.02
N SER A 216 13.88 -9.63 -17.28
CA SER A 216 14.49 -10.53 -18.28
C SER A 216 15.89 -10.98 -17.88
N SER A 217 16.65 -10.09 -17.24
CA SER A 217 18.00 -10.35 -16.73
C SER A 217 18.07 -11.38 -15.60
N LEU A 218 16.94 -11.63 -14.89
CA LEU A 218 16.87 -12.59 -13.79
C LEU A 218 16.34 -13.98 -14.21
N VAL A 219 15.90 -14.11 -15.44
CA VAL A 219 15.39 -15.39 -15.97
C VAL A 219 16.46 -16.06 -16.82
N THR A 220 16.90 -17.23 -16.38
CA THR A 220 17.92 -18.05 -17.07
C THR A 220 17.51 -19.52 -17.06
N GLU A 221 18.27 -20.39 -17.72
CA GLU A 221 18.05 -21.84 -17.62
C GLU A 221 18.16 -22.36 -16.18
N GLN A 222 19.03 -21.73 -15.35
CA GLN A 222 19.24 -22.10 -13.94
C GLN A 222 18.22 -21.45 -13.00
N THR A 223 17.63 -20.33 -13.42
CA THR A 223 16.62 -19.56 -12.68
C THR A 223 15.40 -19.31 -13.57
N PRO A 224 14.56 -20.33 -13.83
CA PRO A 224 13.39 -20.18 -14.68
C PRO A 224 12.39 -19.17 -14.08
N ALA A 225 11.52 -18.63 -14.91
CA ALA A 225 10.49 -17.70 -14.48
C ALA A 225 9.55 -18.35 -13.47
N MET A 226 9.42 -17.76 -12.29
CA MET A 226 8.52 -18.23 -11.23
C MET A 226 7.12 -17.62 -11.34
N PHE A 227 6.97 -16.59 -12.16
CA PHE A 227 5.73 -15.82 -12.31
C PHE A 227 5.43 -15.57 -13.79
N LYS A 228 4.14 -15.42 -14.08
CA LYS A 228 3.62 -15.08 -15.41
C LYS A 228 3.86 -13.62 -15.73
N ASN A 229 3.97 -13.32 -17.03
CA ASN A 229 3.83 -11.96 -17.54
C ASN A 229 2.34 -11.60 -17.65
N THR A 230 1.93 -10.51 -17.03
CA THR A 230 0.52 -10.08 -16.99
C THR A 230 0.45 -8.57 -17.21
N PRO A 231 -0.44 -8.05 -18.07
CA PRO A 231 -0.69 -6.62 -18.17
C PRO A 231 -1.03 -6.03 -16.80
N ALA A 232 -0.42 -4.90 -16.45
CA ALA A 232 -0.64 -4.27 -15.14
C ALA A 232 -2.11 -3.93 -14.90
N GLU A 233 -2.82 -3.48 -15.93
CA GLU A 233 -4.25 -3.22 -15.86
C GLU A 233 -5.05 -4.47 -15.46
N GLU A 234 -4.75 -5.62 -16.05
CA GLU A 234 -5.39 -6.91 -15.74
C GLU A 234 -5.08 -7.36 -14.31
N TYR A 235 -3.79 -7.22 -13.90
CA TYR A 235 -3.37 -7.52 -12.54
C TYR A 235 -4.17 -6.73 -11.51
N PHE A 236 -4.29 -5.41 -11.64
CA PHE A 236 -5.03 -4.59 -10.69
C PHE A 236 -6.55 -4.79 -10.76
N LYS A 237 -7.12 -5.03 -11.93
CA LYS A 237 -8.54 -5.41 -12.04
C LYS A 237 -8.84 -6.70 -11.27
N GLY A 238 -7.97 -7.70 -11.39
CA GLY A 238 -8.11 -8.96 -10.65
C GLY A 238 -7.97 -8.81 -9.15
N LEU A 239 -7.18 -7.84 -8.66
CA LEU A 239 -7.03 -7.54 -7.24
C LEU A 239 -8.31 -7.03 -6.59
N PHE A 240 -8.97 -6.04 -7.21
CA PHE A 240 -10.11 -5.33 -6.60
C PHE A 240 -11.42 -6.12 -6.57
N VAL A 241 -11.48 -7.28 -7.21
CA VAL A 241 -12.66 -8.17 -7.16
C VAL A 241 -12.54 -9.28 -6.10
N ARG A 242 -11.50 -9.24 -5.27
CA ARG A 242 -11.19 -10.27 -4.27
C ARG A 242 -11.11 -9.69 -2.87
N GLU A 243 -11.43 -10.50 -1.87
CA GLU A 243 -11.12 -10.18 -0.48
C GLU A 243 -9.60 -10.22 -0.24
N LEU A 244 -9.11 -9.36 0.66
CA LEU A 244 -7.75 -9.47 1.16
C LEU A 244 -7.61 -10.77 1.95
N HIS A 245 -6.74 -11.66 1.53
CA HIS A 245 -6.49 -12.92 2.20
C HIS A 245 -5.04 -13.35 2.03
N GLU A 246 -4.22 -13.08 3.04
CA GLU A 246 -2.79 -13.44 3.07
C GLU A 246 -2.06 -13.03 1.77
N LYS A 247 -1.38 -13.96 1.11
CA LYS A 247 -0.71 -13.77 -0.19
C LYS A 247 -1.44 -14.47 -1.35
N SER A 248 -2.71 -14.78 -1.20
CA SER A 248 -3.47 -15.59 -2.16
C SER A 248 -3.48 -15.04 -3.57
N TYR A 249 -3.38 -13.71 -3.73
CA TYR A 249 -3.35 -13.09 -5.06
C TYR A 249 -2.00 -13.28 -5.76
N LEU A 250 -0.89 -13.20 -5.04
CA LEU A 250 0.44 -13.48 -5.59
C LEU A 250 0.54 -14.93 -6.09
N ASP A 251 -0.09 -15.89 -5.39
CA ASP A 251 -0.05 -17.29 -5.78
C ASP A 251 -0.73 -17.56 -7.12
N VAL A 252 -1.74 -16.77 -7.50
CA VAL A 252 -2.37 -16.84 -8.84
C VAL A 252 -1.41 -16.42 -9.96
N MET A 253 -0.40 -15.62 -9.64
CA MET A 253 0.61 -15.12 -10.58
C MET A 253 1.75 -16.11 -10.84
N ARG A 254 1.84 -17.20 -10.05
CA ARG A 254 2.88 -18.22 -10.22
C ARG A 254 2.66 -19.03 -11.51
N THR A 255 3.79 -19.49 -12.09
CA THR A 255 3.82 -20.35 -13.28
C THR A 255 3.55 -21.80 -12.89
#